data_e82ada89439a077f7b2ca36d130b2627
#
_entry.id   e82ada89439a077f7b2ca36d130b2627
#
_cell.length_a   1.000
_cell.length_b   1.000
_cell.length_c   1.000
_cell.angle_alpha   90.00
_cell.angle_beta   90.00
_cell.angle_gamma   90.00
#
_symmetry.space_group_name_H-M   'P 1'
#
loop_
_entity.id
_entity.type
_entity.pdbx_description
1 polymer ?
#
loop_
_entity_poly.entity_id
_entity_poly.type
_entity_poly.pdbx_seq_one_letter_code
_entity_poly.pdbx_strand_id
1 'polypeptide(L)'
;SISLDGDYKKNYEACIKAGYKTSSESYVLAEIEQTLNKQTVKLIKTLIDKSNIDVSKISLIGFSGQTIFHTNERSYQIGDPLFIAKETKINVCSDFRNFDIKHGGIGAPLIPAFHNYLFSEDNKSKIIFNIGGIANGTFLNDGEIVLASDVGPGNCLIDLVMAERFNKPFDDKGDEASRGEIN
;
A
#
# COMPACT_ATOMS: atom_id res chain seq x y z
N SER A 1 -7.20 -9.99 -8.40
CA SER A 1 -6.93 -9.95 -6.95
C SER A 1 -6.96 -11.35 -6.36
N ILE A 2 -6.18 -11.59 -5.34
CA ILE A 2 -6.24 -12.79 -4.49
C ILE A 2 -6.72 -12.31 -3.13
N SER A 3 -7.76 -12.95 -2.59
CA SER A 3 -8.20 -12.68 -1.22
C SER A 3 -7.19 -13.29 -0.25
N LEU A 4 -6.71 -12.50 0.69
CA LEU A 4 -6.03 -13.02 1.88
C LEU A 4 -7.09 -13.62 2.80
N ASP A 5 -6.80 -14.75 3.42
CA ASP A 5 -7.76 -15.39 4.32
C ASP A 5 -7.99 -14.56 5.59
N GLY A 6 -9.09 -14.89 6.31
CA GLY A 6 -9.45 -14.15 7.53
C GLY A 6 -8.42 -14.26 8.65
N ASP A 7 -7.69 -15.37 8.72
CA ASP A 7 -6.67 -15.61 9.74
C ASP A 7 -5.43 -14.76 9.46
N TYR A 8 -5.03 -14.59 8.19
CA TYR A 8 -3.95 -13.66 7.82
C TYR A 8 -4.28 -12.24 8.28
N LYS A 9 -5.47 -11.72 7.95
CA LYS A 9 -5.87 -10.36 8.31
C LYS A 9 -5.87 -10.17 9.82
N LYS A 10 -6.47 -11.09 10.58
CA LYS A 10 -6.53 -11.06 12.04
C LYS A 10 -5.14 -11.06 12.67
N ASN A 11 -4.24 -11.94 12.22
CA ASN A 11 -2.88 -12.04 12.72
C ASN A 11 -2.05 -10.79 12.38
N TYR A 12 -2.22 -10.25 11.18
CA TYR A 12 -1.58 -9.00 10.77
C TYR A 12 -2.03 -7.82 11.64
N GLU A 13 -3.33 -7.66 11.86
CA GLU A 13 -3.88 -6.61 12.74
C GLU A 13 -3.39 -6.76 14.19
N ALA A 14 -3.26 -7.99 14.68
CA ALA A 14 -2.70 -8.25 16.00
C ALA A 14 -1.23 -7.81 16.10
N CYS A 15 -0.42 -8.11 15.09
CA CYS A 15 0.98 -7.66 15.04
C CYS A 15 1.12 -6.14 15.02
N ILE A 16 0.26 -5.43 14.27
CA ILE A 16 0.24 -3.96 14.28
C ILE A 16 -0.11 -3.42 15.66
N LYS A 17 -1.18 -3.93 16.29
CA LYS A 17 -1.63 -3.47 17.62
C LYS A 17 -0.60 -3.71 18.71
N ALA A 18 0.11 -4.84 18.65
CA ALA A 18 1.15 -5.18 19.61
C ALA A 18 2.41 -4.30 19.50
N GLY A 19 2.58 -3.59 18.39
CA GLY A 19 3.73 -2.71 18.15
C GLY A 19 5.06 -3.46 18.10
N TYR A 20 5.05 -4.75 17.79
CA TYR A 20 6.24 -5.59 17.60
C TYR A 20 7.15 -5.68 18.82
N LYS A 21 6.66 -6.14 19.96
CA LYS A 21 7.40 -6.08 21.23
C LYS A 21 7.80 -7.42 21.86
N THR A 22 7.32 -8.59 21.38
CA THR A 22 7.57 -9.87 22.07
C THR A 22 8.04 -11.01 21.15
N SER A 23 8.71 -12.02 21.76
CA SER A 23 9.23 -13.21 21.03
C SER A 23 8.13 -14.11 20.46
N SER A 24 6.93 -14.14 21.06
CA SER A 24 5.77 -14.88 20.54
C SER A 24 5.21 -14.22 19.26
N GLU A 25 5.32 -12.91 19.16
CA GLU A 25 4.92 -12.14 17.98
C GLU A 25 5.86 -12.37 16.80
N SER A 26 7.13 -12.69 17.08
CA SER A 26 8.12 -13.03 16.06
C SER A 26 7.74 -14.26 15.25
N TYR A 27 7.13 -15.28 15.87
CA TYR A 27 6.67 -16.48 15.17
C TYR A 27 5.46 -16.19 14.26
N VAL A 28 4.45 -15.50 14.80
CA VAL A 28 3.26 -15.11 14.04
C VAL A 28 3.66 -14.20 12.87
N LEU A 29 4.58 -13.29 13.11
CA LEU A 29 5.09 -12.39 12.07
C LEU A 29 5.79 -13.16 10.94
N ALA A 30 6.62 -14.15 11.28
CA ALA A 30 7.27 -14.99 10.28
C ALA A 30 6.27 -15.81 9.44
N GLU A 31 5.18 -16.27 10.06
CA GLU A 31 4.13 -17.01 9.37
C GLU A 31 3.35 -16.12 8.38
N ILE A 32 2.95 -14.92 8.82
CA ILE A 32 2.27 -13.97 7.92
C ILE A 32 3.19 -13.48 6.80
N GLU A 33 4.48 -13.26 7.08
CA GLU A 33 5.46 -12.91 6.06
C GLU A 33 5.62 -14.04 5.02
N GLN A 34 5.72 -15.28 5.45
CA GLN A 34 5.80 -16.42 4.54
C GLN A 34 4.54 -16.52 3.66
N THR A 35 3.37 -16.28 4.25
CA THR A 35 2.10 -16.27 3.52
C THR A 35 2.07 -15.14 2.50
N LEU A 36 2.47 -13.94 2.89
CA LEU A 36 2.59 -12.79 2.01
C LEU A 36 3.52 -13.09 0.82
N ASN A 37 4.69 -13.63 1.09
CA ASN A 37 5.69 -13.96 0.07
C ASN A 37 5.15 -14.94 -0.97
N LYS A 38 4.53 -16.04 -0.52
CA LYS A 38 3.94 -17.06 -1.40
C LYS A 38 2.80 -16.48 -2.25
N GLN A 39 1.93 -15.68 -1.63
CA GLN A 39 0.81 -15.03 -2.34
C GLN A 39 1.31 -14.01 -3.36
N THR A 40 2.32 -13.23 -3.01
CA THR A 40 2.95 -12.26 -3.93
C THR A 40 3.53 -12.95 -5.16
N VAL A 41 4.31 -14.01 -4.97
CA VAL A 41 4.85 -14.79 -6.09
C VAL A 41 3.74 -15.37 -6.97
N LYS A 42 2.69 -15.94 -6.35
CA LYS A 42 1.54 -16.47 -7.08
C LYS A 42 0.85 -15.39 -7.91
N LEU A 43 0.65 -14.20 -7.34
CA LEU A 43 0.05 -13.06 -8.05
C LEU A 43 0.90 -12.63 -9.24
N ILE A 44 2.22 -12.50 -9.06
CA ILE A 44 3.14 -12.11 -10.12
C ILE A 44 3.08 -13.10 -11.28
N LYS A 45 3.22 -14.41 -10.98
CA LYS A 45 3.16 -15.46 -12.00
C LYS A 45 1.80 -15.44 -12.73
N THR A 46 0.70 -15.34 -11.99
CA THR A 46 -0.65 -15.25 -12.59
C THR A 46 -0.81 -14.01 -13.47
N LEU A 47 -0.25 -12.88 -13.09
CA LEU A 47 -0.32 -11.65 -13.90
C LEU A 47 0.48 -11.79 -15.19
N ILE A 48 1.68 -12.34 -15.11
CA ILE A 48 2.53 -12.59 -16.28
C ILE A 48 1.82 -13.51 -17.26
N ASP A 49 1.29 -14.64 -16.78
CA ASP A 49 0.56 -15.62 -17.60
C ASP A 49 -0.65 -14.98 -18.29
N LYS A 50 -1.45 -14.21 -17.53
CA LYS A 50 -2.64 -13.54 -18.10
C LYS A 50 -2.32 -12.43 -19.10
N SER A 51 -1.17 -11.80 -18.95
CA SER A 51 -0.75 -10.68 -19.82
C SER A 51 -0.04 -11.15 -21.08
N ASN A 52 0.27 -12.43 -21.20
CA ASN A 52 1.11 -12.99 -22.27
C ASN A 52 2.43 -12.24 -22.48
N ILE A 53 3.00 -11.71 -21.38
CA ILE A 53 4.27 -10.99 -21.42
C ILE A 53 5.40 -12.00 -21.22
N ASP A 54 6.41 -11.97 -22.09
CA ASP A 54 7.64 -12.71 -21.89
C ASP A 54 8.37 -12.19 -20.63
N VAL A 55 8.67 -13.07 -19.69
CA VAL A 55 9.37 -12.75 -18.44
C VAL A 55 10.68 -12.02 -18.69
N SER A 56 11.38 -12.34 -19.79
CA SER A 56 12.64 -11.68 -20.17
C SER A 56 12.49 -10.18 -20.49
N LYS A 57 11.26 -9.72 -20.75
CA LYS A 57 10.95 -8.30 -21.00
C LYS A 57 10.63 -7.54 -19.73
N ILE A 58 10.53 -8.21 -18.58
CA ILE A 58 10.28 -7.57 -17.29
C ILE A 58 11.62 -7.29 -16.62
N SER A 59 11.99 -6.03 -16.58
CA SER A 59 13.29 -5.60 -16.06
C SER A 59 13.31 -5.61 -14.53
N LEU A 60 12.18 -5.30 -13.87
CA LEU A 60 12.14 -5.03 -12.43
C LEU A 60 10.75 -5.22 -11.86
N ILE A 61 10.68 -5.72 -10.62
CA ILE A 61 9.50 -5.69 -9.75
C ILE A 61 9.76 -4.64 -8.66
N GLY A 62 8.89 -3.66 -8.50
CA GLY A 62 8.84 -2.80 -7.33
C GLY A 62 8.02 -3.48 -6.23
N PHE A 63 8.65 -3.75 -5.07
CA PHE A 63 7.99 -4.42 -3.95
C PHE A 63 8.14 -3.63 -2.67
N SER A 64 7.06 -3.03 -2.20
CA SER A 64 7.06 -2.21 -0.98
C SER A 64 6.89 -3.01 0.31
N GLY A 65 6.56 -4.32 0.22
CA GLY A 65 6.19 -5.10 1.39
C GLY A 65 4.88 -4.64 2.05
N GLN A 66 4.62 -5.14 3.24
CA GLN A 66 3.47 -4.73 4.06
C GLN A 66 3.92 -4.11 5.37
N THR A 67 3.48 -2.90 5.64
CA THR A 67 3.96 -2.11 6.78
C THR A 67 3.44 -2.64 8.11
N ILE A 68 4.33 -2.95 9.02
CA ILE A 68 4.04 -3.29 10.41
C ILE A 68 4.07 -2.04 11.28
N PHE A 69 5.13 -1.22 11.13
CA PHE A 69 5.18 0.10 11.75
C PHE A 69 5.96 1.09 10.89
N HIS A 70 5.74 2.36 11.14
CA HIS A 70 6.44 3.46 10.51
C HIS A 70 6.62 4.62 11.49
N THR A 71 7.84 5.16 11.51
CA THR A 71 8.20 6.40 12.18
C THR A 71 9.10 7.22 11.25
N ASN A 72 9.35 8.48 11.58
CA ASN A 72 10.26 9.32 10.78
C ASN A 72 11.73 8.85 10.85
N GLU A 73 12.07 7.95 11.77
CA GLU A 73 13.43 7.44 11.95
C GLU A 73 13.64 6.06 11.32
N ARG A 74 12.58 5.27 11.26
CA ARG A 74 12.62 3.92 10.71
C ARG A 74 11.25 3.40 10.32
N SER A 75 11.25 2.49 9.40
CA SER A 75 10.05 1.82 8.93
C SER A 75 10.28 0.31 8.84
N TYR A 76 9.29 -0.49 9.16
CA TYR A 76 9.38 -1.93 9.03
C TYR A 76 8.23 -2.46 8.19
N GLN A 77 8.59 -3.05 7.06
CA GLN A 77 7.72 -3.76 6.16
C GLN A 77 8.11 -5.22 6.14
N ILE A 78 7.13 -6.12 6.31
CA ILE A 78 7.33 -7.53 6.08
C ILE A 78 7.26 -7.85 4.59
N GLY A 79 7.91 -8.92 4.22
CA GLY A 79 8.04 -9.43 2.87
C GLY A 79 9.50 -9.56 2.47
N ASP A 80 9.85 -10.71 1.90
CA ASP A 80 11.22 -11.05 1.49
C ASP A 80 11.43 -10.82 -0.01
N PRO A 81 12.07 -9.71 -0.42
CA PRO A 81 12.34 -9.42 -1.82
C PRO A 81 13.28 -10.43 -2.47
N LEU A 82 14.19 -11.05 -1.69
CA LEU A 82 15.10 -12.07 -2.21
C LEU A 82 14.36 -13.36 -2.55
N PHE A 83 13.39 -13.76 -1.71
CA PHE A 83 12.50 -14.87 -2.01
C PHE A 83 11.72 -14.62 -3.30
N ILE A 84 11.12 -13.42 -3.45
CA ILE A 84 10.37 -13.05 -4.65
C ILE A 84 11.26 -13.09 -5.89
N ALA A 85 12.47 -12.50 -5.83
CA ALA A 85 13.42 -12.51 -6.94
C ALA A 85 13.83 -13.93 -7.32
N LYS A 86 14.10 -14.78 -6.34
CA LYS A 86 14.47 -16.18 -6.54
C LYS A 86 13.37 -16.98 -7.24
N GLU A 87 12.12 -16.79 -6.80
CA GLU A 87 10.97 -17.55 -7.31
C GLU A 87 10.46 -17.05 -8.67
N THR A 88 10.62 -15.77 -8.98
CA THR A 88 10.17 -15.16 -10.23
C THR A 88 11.26 -15.07 -11.29
N LYS A 89 12.52 -15.12 -10.89
CA LYS A 89 13.71 -14.85 -11.74
C LYS A 89 13.75 -13.44 -12.31
N ILE A 90 13.08 -12.48 -11.63
CA ILE A 90 13.05 -11.06 -11.99
C ILE A 90 13.73 -10.29 -10.86
N ASN A 91 14.49 -9.25 -11.20
CA ASN A 91 15.07 -8.36 -10.20
C ASN A 91 13.97 -7.69 -9.37
N VAL A 92 14.22 -7.50 -8.07
CA VAL A 92 13.27 -6.85 -7.16
C VAL A 92 13.94 -5.62 -6.52
N CYS A 93 13.26 -4.49 -6.61
CA CYS A 93 13.60 -3.28 -5.87
C CYS A 93 12.64 -3.14 -4.69
N SER A 94 13.17 -2.87 -3.51
CA SER A 94 12.41 -2.82 -2.25
C SER A 94 13.04 -1.85 -1.25
N ASP A 95 12.48 -1.80 -0.03
CA ASP A 95 12.96 -0.99 1.10
C ASP A 95 12.96 0.53 0.83
N PHE A 96 11.99 0.99 0.05
CA PHE A 96 11.89 2.39 -0.38
C PHE A 96 11.83 3.37 0.80
N ARG A 97 11.11 3.03 1.89
CA ARG A 97 10.91 3.92 3.03
C ARG A 97 12.19 4.14 3.83
N ASN A 98 12.91 3.07 4.18
CA ASN A 98 14.18 3.19 4.90
C ASN A 98 15.27 3.82 4.02
N PHE A 99 15.23 3.58 2.71
CA PHE A 99 16.13 4.24 1.79
C PHE A 99 15.93 5.76 1.81
N ASP A 100 14.69 6.24 1.76
CA ASP A 100 14.34 7.65 1.86
C ASP A 100 14.77 8.25 3.21
N ILE A 101 14.44 7.58 4.34
CA ILE A 101 14.84 8.00 5.68
C ILE A 101 16.37 8.13 5.78
N LYS A 102 17.11 7.15 5.26
CA LYS A 102 18.58 7.18 5.27
C LYS A 102 19.17 8.37 4.52
N HIS A 103 18.43 8.92 3.56
CA HIS A 103 18.84 10.08 2.76
C HIS A 103 18.21 11.39 3.24
N GLY A 104 17.67 11.42 4.45
CA GLY A 104 17.15 12.64 5.09
C GLY A 104 15.66 12.89 4.87
N GLY A 105 14.94 11.96 4.24
CA GLY A 105 13.48 11.97 4.16
C GLY A 105 12.82 11.41 5.41
N ILE A 106 11.52 11.28 5.38
CA ILE A 106 10.70 10.75 6.47
C ILE A 106 10.02 9.41 6.13
N GLY A 107 10.33 8.84 4.96
CA GLY A 107 9.86 7.53 4.50
C GLY A 107 8.40 7.44 4.08
N ALA A 108 7.62 8.49 4.28
CA ALA A 108 6.23 8.60 3.84
C ALA A 108 5.76 10.06 3.90
N PRO A 109 4.96 10.54 2.93
CA PRO A 109 4.57 9.84 1.70
C PRO A 109 5.69 9.81 0.65
N LEU A 110 5.77 8.76 -0.17
CA LEU A 110 6.74 8.65 -1.27
C LEU A 110 6.12 8.95 -2.64
N ILE A 111 4.81 8.79 -2.75
CA ILE A 111 4.07 8.98 -4.01
C ILE A 111 4.11 10.41 -4.57
N PRO A 112 4.28 11.49 -3.78
CA PRO A 112 4.34 12.86 -4.29
C PRO A 112 5.40 13.10 -5.34
N ALA A 113 6.57 12.47 -5.23
CA ALA A 113 7.62 12.56 -6.24
C ALA A 113 7.14 12.02 -7.61
N PHE A 114 6.37 10.93 -7.60
CA PHE A 114 5.78 10.36 -8.80
C PHE A 114 4.62 11.21 -9.34
N HIS A 115 3.81 11.80 -8.45
CA HIS A 115 2.78 12.77 -8.85
C HIS A 115 3.42 13.97 -9.54
N ASN A 116 4.54 14.49 -9.01
CA ASN A 116 5.25 15.58 -9.65
C ASN A 116 5.74 15.18 -11.05
N TYR A 117 6.41 14.05 -11.17
CA TYR A 117 6.91 13.54 -12.46
C TYR A 117 5.80 13.39 -13.51
N LEU A 118 4.61 12.90 -13.13
CA LEU A 118 3.52 12.65 -14.08
C LEU A 118 2.66 13.88 -14.39
N PHE A 119 2.45 14.76 -13.41
CA PHE A 119 1.35 15.72 -13.47
C PHE A 119 1.81 17.18 -13.36
N SER A 120 3.10 17.44 -13.07
CA SER A 120 3.59 18.81 -13.03
C SER A 120 3.55 19.46 -14.44
N GLU A 121 3.23 20.74 -14.45
CA GLU A 121 3.28 21.60 -15.63
C GLU A 121 3.76 22.98 -15.21
N ASP A 122 4.59 23.61 -16.06
CA ASP A 122 5.07 24.97 -15.82
C ASP A 122 3.90 25.96 -15.76
N ASN A 123 3.97 26.92 -14.87
CA ASN A 123 2.97 27.97 -14.65
C ASN A 123 1.56 27.43 -14.32
N LYS A 124 1.44 26.22 -13.79
CA LYS A 124 0.17 25.64 -13.35
C LYS A 124 0.23 25.12 -11.94
N SER A 125 -0.88 25.34 -11.22
CA SER A 125 -1.13 24.71 -9.91
C SER A 125 -2.06 23.54 -10.08
N LYS A 126 -1.74 22.42 -9.45
CA LYS A 126 -2.55 21.18 -9.48
C LYS A 126 -2.64 20.54 -8.09
N ILE A 127 -3.76 19.92 -7.83
CA ILE A 127 -3.94 19.04 -6.68
C ILE A 127 -4.24 17.64 -7.21
N ILE A 128 -3.40 16.68 -6.84
CA ILE A 128 -3.64 15.27 -7.04
C ILE A 128 -4.24 14.74 -5.75
N PHE A 129 -5.51 14.37 -5.79
CA PHE A 129 -6.26 13.94 -4.63
C PHE A 129 -6.58 12.46 -4.71
N ASN A 130 -6.20 11.70 -3.68
CA ASN A 130 -6.48 10.27 -3.57
C ASN A 130 -7.44 10.03 -2.41
N ILE A 131 -8.52 9.28 -2.67
CA ILE A 131 -9.53 8.91 -1.68
C ILE A 131 -9.45 7.40 -1.47
N GLY A 132 -8.60 6.99 -0.50
CA GLY A 132 -8.55 5.64 0.03
C GLY A 132 -9.33 5.54 1.33
N GLY A 133 -8.93 4.67 2.25
CA GLY A 133 -9.48 4.66 3.62
C GLY A 133 -9.26 6.02 4.30
N ILE A 134 -8.05 6.57 4.13
CA ILE A 134 -7.67 7.95 4.45
C ILE A 134 -7.51 8.69 3.11
N ALA A 135 -8.02 9.91 3.03
CA ALA A 135 -7.82 10.78 1.90
C ALA A 135 -6.51 11.56 2.03
N ASN A 136 -5.76 11.68 0.95
CA ASN A 136 -4.51 12.44 0.91
C ASN A 136 -4.40 13.27 -0.37
N GLY A 137 -3.62 14.32 -0.31
CA GLY A 137 -3.42 15.24 -1.42
C GLY A 137 -1.96 15.58 -1.65
N THR A 138 -1.60 15.78 -2.90
CA THR A 138 -0.32 16.37 -3.32
C THR A 138 -0.61 17.66 -4.07
N PHE A 139 -0.14 18.77 -3.52
CA PHE A 139 -0.24 20.07 -4.18
C PHE A 139 1.05 20.36 -4.95
N LEU A 140 0.90 20.55 -6.25
CA LEU A 140 1.96 20.91 -7.17
C LEU A 140 1.78 22.36 -7.62
N ASN A 141 2.85 23.10 -7.73
CA ASN A 141 2.85 24.43 -8.27
C ASN A 141 4.14 24.67 -9.05
N ASP A 142 3.98 25.09 -10.30
CA ASP A 142 5.11 25.43 -11.18
C ASP A 142 6.22 24.36 -11.22
N GLY A 143 5.84 23.10 -11.39
CA GLY A 143 6.77 21.98 -11.47
C GLY A 143 7.29 21.45 -10.14
N GLU A 144 6.89 22.03 -9.00
CA GLU A 144 7.38 21.64 -7.69
C GLU A 144 6.29 21.09 -6.76
N ILE A 145 6.70 20.23 -5.83
CA ILE A 145 5.82 19.78 -4.74
C ILE A 145 5.82 20.84 -3.65
N VAL A 146 4.68 21.50 -3.47
CA VAL A 146 4.51 22.51 -2.42
C VAL A 146 4.10 21.88 -1.10
N LEU A 147 3.20 20.89 -1.17
CA LEU A 147 2.66 20.19 0.01
C LEU A 147 2.21 18.79 -0.37
N ALA A 148 2.44 17.84 0.52
CA ALA A 148 1.84 16.52 0.44
C ALA A 148 1.46 16.06 1.85
N SER A 149 0.19 15.70 2.05
CA SER A 149 -0.32 15.35 3.38
C SER A 149 -1.58 14.50 3.30
N ASP A 150 -1.85 13.79 4.38
CA ASP A 150 -3.18 13.30 4.67
C ASP A 150 -4.11 14.50 4.94
N VAL A 151 -5.33 14.41 4.41
CA VAL A 151 -6.35 15.46 4.51
C VAL A 151 -7.39 15.10 5.57
N GLY A 152 -7.72 13.82 5.69
CA GLY A 152 -8.70 13.33 6.65
C GLY A 152 -9.26 11.96 6.30
N PRO A 153 -10.32 11.52 6.97
CA PRO A 153 -11.00 10.28 6.64
C PRO A 153 -11.51 10.29 5.20
N GLY A 154 -11.31 9.17 4.52
CA GLY A 154 -11.91 8.90 3.22
C GLY A 154 -12.99 7.81 3.34
N ASN A 155 -12.82 6.72 2.60
CA ASN A 155 -13.78 5.62 2.57
C ASN A 155 -13.94 4.88 3.92
N CYS A 156 -12.99 5.02 4.85
CA CYS A 156 -13.06 4.33 6.14
C CYS A 156 -14.34 4.67 6.94
N LEU A 157 -14.89 5.89 6.80
CA LEU A 157 -16.16 6.25 7.45
C LEU A 157 -17.35 5.57 6.77
N ILE A 158 -17.31 5.44 5.44
CA ILE A 158 -18.34 4.72 4.68
C ILE A 158 -18.31 3.25 5.08
N ASP A 159 -17.13 2.64 5.09
CA ASP A 159 -16.95 1.24 5.49
C ASP A 159 -17.43 0.98 6.92
N LEU A 160 -17.18 1.93 7.84
CA LEU A 160 -17.66 1.84 9.22
C LEU A 160 -19.19 1.85 9.27
N VAL A 161 -19.84 2.76 8.56
CA VAL A 161 -21.32 2.82 8.48
C VAL A 161 -21.88 1.54 7.85
N MET A 162 -21.23 1.03 6.82
CA MET A 162 -21.63 -0.22 6.17
C MET A 162 -21.52 -1.41 7.14
N ALA A 163 -20.44 -1.48 7.91
CA ALA A 163 -20.26 -2.53 8.91
C ALA A 163 -21.32 -2.45 10.03
N GLU A 164 -21.56 -1.26 10.57
CA GLU A 164 -22.46 -1.07 11.71
C GLU A 164 -23.95 -1.19 11.36
N ARG A 165 -24.35 -0.63 10.21
CA ARG A 165 -25.77 -0.55 9.85
C ARG A 165 -26.23 -1.65 8.91
N PHE A 166 -25.36 -2.16 8.07
CA PHE A 166 -25.72 -3.09 7.00
C PHE A 166 -25.03 -4.45 7.14
N ASN A 167 -24.13 -4.62 8.14
CA ASN A 167 -23.32 -5.83 8.33
C ASN A 167 -22.55 -6.23 7.06
N LYS A 168 -22.09 -5.24 6.31
CA LYS A 168 -21.30 -5.37 5.08
C LYS A 168 -19.91 -4.75 5.29
N PRO A 169 -18.83 -5.29 4.70
CA PRO A 169 -17.49 -4.75 4.88
C PRO A 169 -17.24 -3.42 4.16
N PHE A 170 -18.01 -3.11 3.13
CA PHE A 170 -17.96 -1.88 2.33
C PHE A 170 -19.22 -1.75 1.46
N ASP A 171 -19.43 -0.58 0.86
CA ASP A 171 -20.52 -0.33 -0.08
C ASP A 171 -20.12 -0.77 -1.49
N ASP A 172 -20.52 -2.00 -1.88
CA ASP A 172 -20.17 -2.55 -3.19
C ASP A 172 -20.84 -1.75 -4.31
N LYS A 173 -19.99 -1.15 -5.16
CA LYS A 173 -20.39 -0.29 -6.30
C LYS A 173 -21.20 0.94 -5.92
N GLY A 174 -21.21 1.34 -4.67
CA GLY A 174 -21.99 2.46 -4.18
C GLY A 174 -23.51 2.20 -4.17
N ASP A 175 -23.92 0.93 -3.98
CA ASP A 175 -25.32 0.52 -4.06
C ASP A 175 -26.17 1.18 -2.97
N GLU A 176 -25.67 1.25 -1.73
CA GLU A 176 -26.38 1.94 -0.65
C GLU A 176 -26.31 3.46 -0.80
N ALA A 177 -25.16 4.00 -1.21
CA ALA A 177 -25.01 5.43 -1.44
C ALA A 177 -25.95 5.95 -2.55
N SER A 178 -26.18 5.14 -3.60
CA SER A 178 -27.06 5.51 -4.72
C SER A 178 -28.54 5.64 -4.34
N ARG A 179 -28.94 5.10 -3.18
CA ARG A 179 -30.31 5.17 -2.67
C ARG A 179 -30.55 6.39 -1.78
N GLY A 180 -29.47 7.09 -1.43
CA GLY A 180 -29.54 8.31 -0.63
C GLY A 180 -29.95 9.52 -1.44
N GLU A 181 -30.48 10.54 -0.75
CA GLU A 181 -30.72 11.87 -1.29
C GLU A 181 -29.58 12.80 -0.90
N ILE A 182 -29.17 13.65 -1.83
CA ILE A 182 -28.18 14.69 -1.55
C ILE A 182 -28.84 15.78 -0.73
N ASN A 183 -28.31 16.05 0.44
CA ASN A 183 -28.84 17.03 1.38
C ASN A 183 -28.15 18.40 1.17
#